data_93bef123b2d8f0da06900976df3c867c
#
_entry.id   93bef123b2d8f0da06900976df3c867c
#
_cell.length_a   1.000
_cell.length_b   1.000
_cell.length_c   1.000
_cell.angle_alpha   90.00
_cell.angle_beta   90.00
_cell.angle_gamma   90.00
#
_symmetry.space_group_name_H-M   'P 1'
#
loop_
_entity.id
_entity.type
_entity.pdbx_description
1 polymer ?
#
loop_
_entity_poly.entity_id
_entity_poly.type
_entity_poly.pdbx_seq_one_letter_code
_entity_poly.pdbx_strand_id
1 'polypeptide(L)'
;NESATRMQNQLDALQKAQEDKIRNLQASFAQKEKNNVYATNPQQAQADQATYQNAMSAAQKAVANKQEEIAKILQENQKDLNDKINEFLKKYAKEKGYDMILNKAATFYIDPKYDVTSDVVEQLNKAYTKVAPKKEK
;
A
#
# COMPACT_ATOMS: atom_id res chain seq x y z
N ASN A 1 4.75 -7.23 8.37
CA ASN A 1 4.10 -7.38 7.06
C ASN A 1 4.93 -6.62 6.01
N GLU A 2 5.94 -7.34 5.44
CA GLU A 2 6.97 -6.77 4.55
C GLU A 2 6.37 -6.00 3.35
N SER A 3 5.24 -6.47 2.82
CA SER A 3 4.57 -5.82 1.69
C SER A 3 4.02 -4.44 2.07
N ALA A 4 3.37 -4.30 3.22
CA ALA A 4 2.84 -3.03 3.68
C ALA A 4 3.97 -2.02 3.98
N THR A 5 5.07 -2.50 4.60
CA THR A 5 6.26 -1.67 4.84
C THR A 5 6.88 -1.18 3.54
N ARG A 6 6.98 -2.04 2.52
CA ARG A 6 7.50 -1.66 1.21
C ARG A 6 6.61 -0.61 0.53
N MET A 7 5.30 -0.76 0.59
CA MET A 7 4.35 0.20 0.01
C MET A 7 4.45 1.56 0.72
N GLN A 8 4.55 1.56 2.05
CA GLN A 8 4.77 2.79 2.82
C GLN A 8 6.07 3.47 2.42
N ASN A 9 7.17 2.74 2.35
CA ASN A 9 8.47 3.29 1.93
C ASN A 9 8.41 3.88 0.51
N GLN A 10 7.66 3.26 -0.41
CA GLN A 10 7.46 3.81 -1.76
C GLN A 10 6.67 5.12 -1.73
N LEU A 11 5.65 5.22 -0.89
CA LEU A 11 4.88 6.45 -0.72
C LEU A 11 5.72 7.57 -0.13
N ASP A 12 6.48 7.27 0.93
CA ASP A 12 7.39 8.24 1.58
C ASP A 12 8.46 8.74 0.62
N ALA A 13 9.05 7.83 -0.16
CA ALA A 13 10.04 8.19 -1.19
C ALA A 13 9.44 9.10 -2.27
N LEU A 14 8.20 8.81 -2.71
CA LEU A 14 7.49 9.65 -3.67
C LEU A 14 7.20 11.04 -3.12
N GLN A 15 6.70 11.13 -1.88
CA GLN A 15 6.42 12.40 -1.21
C GLN A 15 7.70 13.24 -1.13
N LYS A 16 8.79 12.64 -0.65
CA LYS A 16 10.09 13.32 -0.56
C LYS A 16 10.58 13.81 -1.92
N ALA A 17 10.47 12.99 -2.95
CA ALA A 17 10.87 13.38 -4.30
C ALA A 17 10.06 14.57 -4.84
N GLN A 18 8.74 14.63 -4.54
CA GLN A 18 7.90 15.76 -4.92
C GLN A 18 8.24 17.02 -4.12
N GLU A 19 8.48 16.89 -2.81
CA GLU A 19 8.91 18.00 -1.96
C GLU A 19 10.25 18.59 -2.42
N ASP A 20 11.24 17.75 -2.72
CA ASP A 20 12.54 18.18 -3.22
C ASP A 20 12.41 18.90 -4.57
N LYS A 21 11.54 18.42 -5.46
CA LYS A 21 11.24 19.09 -6.72
C LYS A 21 10.68 20.49 -6.51
N ILE A 22 9.69 20.62 -5.62
CA ILE A 22 9.08 21.92 -5.30
C ILE A 22 10.11 22.86 -4.67
N ARG A 23 10.93 22.35 -3.74
CA ARG A 23 12.01 23.12 -3.10
C ARG A 23 13.03 23.63 -4.12
N ASN A 24 13.43 22.80 -5.07
CA ASN A 24 14.35 23.18 -6.13
C ASN A 24 13.76 24.25 -7.05
N LEU A 25 12.46 24.19 -7.36
CA LEU A 25 11.78 25.25 -8.10
C LEU A 25 11.80 26.57 -7.33
N GLN A 26 11.45 26.54 -6.03
CA GLN A 26 11.48 27.74 -5.17
C GLN A 26 12.87 28.35 -5.11
N ALA A 27 13.92 27.52 -4.94
CA ALA A 27 15.31 28.00 -4.94
C ALA A 27 15.70 28.64 -6.28
N SER A 28 15.27 28.06 -7.41
CA SER A 28 15.51 28.62 -8.74
C SER A 28 14.82 29.97 -8.91
N PHE A 29 13.57 30.10 -8.44
CA PHE A 29 12.83 31.37 -8.52
C PHE A 29 13.43 32.45 -7.64
N ALA A 30 13.83 32.11 -6.42
CA ALA A 30 14.55 33.04 -5.53
C ALA A 30 15.86 33.54 -6.16
N GLN A 31 16.56 32.68 -6.89
CA GLN A 31 17.79 33.09 -7.58
C GLN A 31 17.50 34.05 -8.77
N LYS A 32 16.42 33.79 -9.52
CA LYS A 32 15.97 34.69 -10.61
C LYS A 32 15.56 36.06 -10.06
N GLU A 33 14.88 36.09 -8.92
CA GLU A 33 14.51 37.32 -8.23
C GLU A 33 15.75 38.13 -7.80
N LYS A 34 16.73 37.49 -7.14
CA LYS A 34 18.00 38.11 -6.76
C LYS A 34 18.76 38.70 -7.97
N ASN A 35 18.66 38.07 -9.11
CA ASN A 35 19.31 38.49 -10.34
C ASN A 35 18.48 39.53 -11.13
N ASN A 36 17.40 40.07 -10.55
CA ASN A 36 16.48 41.03 -11.17
C ASN A 36 15.84 40.55 -12.50
N VAL A 37 15.77 39.25 -12.75
CA VAL A 37 15.21 38.68 -13.98
C VAL A 37 13.76 39.11 -14.16
N TYR A 38 12.97 39.12 -13.08
CA TYR A 38 11.55 39.47 -13.13
C TYR A 38 11.31 40.95 -13.34
N ALA A 39 12.23 41.82 -12.91
CA ALA A 39 12.14 43.26 -13.20
C ALA A 39 12.39 43.56 -14.67
N THR A 40 13.27 42.82 -15.32
CA THR A 40 13.60 42.96 -16.74
C THR A 40 12.69 42.16 -17.68
N ASN A 41 12.08 41.07 -17.18
CA ASN A 41 11.16 40.22 -17.93
C ASN A 41 9.98 39.76 -17.07
N PRO A 42 8.91 40.59 -16.97
CA PRO A 42 7.72 40.25 -16.19
C PRO A 42 7.00 38.97 -16.68
N GLN A 43 7.09 38.66 -17.97
CA GLN A 43 6.49 37.42 -18.52
C GLN A 43 7.12 36.16 -17.92
N GLN A 44 8.40 36.22 -17.56
CA GLN A 44 9.10 35.11 -16.89
C GLN A 44 8.51 34.85 -15.50
N ALA A 45 8.11 35.88 -14.77
CA ALA A 45 7.46 35.72 -13.47
C ALA A 45 6.14 34.97 -13.57
N GLN A 46 5.33 35.31 -14.58
CA GLN A 46 4.05 34.62 -14.84
C GLN A 46 4.27 33.17 -15.24
N ALA A 47 5.25 32.88 -16.11
CA ALA A 47 5.60 31.53 -16.52
C ALA A 47 6.09 30.67 -15.35
N ASP A 48 6.93 31.24 -14.50
CA ASP A 48 7.44 30.55 -13.30
C ASP A 48 6.35 30.30 -12.27
N GLN A 49 5.42 31.24 -12.08
CA GLN A 49 4.25 31.05 -11.25
C GLN A 49 3.35 29.92 -11.77
N ALA A 50 3.09 29.85 -13.05
CA ALA A 50 2.33 28.77 -13.67
C ALA A 50 3.05 27.42 -13.52
N THR A 51 4.38 27.42 -13.69
CA THR A 51 5.21 26.23 -13.50
C THR A 51 5.13 25.70 -12.07
N TYR A 52 5.16 26.59 -11.08
CA TYR A 52 5.03 26.24 -9.68
C TYR A 52 3.65 25.63 -9.37
N GLN A 53 2.58 26.28 -9.81
CA GLN A 53 1.21 25.80 -9.60
C GLN A 53 0.99 24.43 -10.26
N ASN A 54 1.49 24.24 -11.48
CA ASN A 54 1.42 22.96 -12.17
C ASN A 54 2.22 21.88 -11.45
N ALA A 55 3.40 22.20 -10.94
CA ALA A 55 4.23 21.27 -10.18
C ALA A 55 3.55 20.86 -8.87
N MET A 56 2.95 21.80 -8.14
CA MET A 56 2.18 21.52 -6.92
C MET A 56 0.98 20.61 -7.20
N SER A 57 0.19 20.93 -8.24
CA SER A 57 -0.95 20.11 -8.63
C SER A 57 -0.53 18.71 -9.06
N ALA A 58 0.55 18.59 -9.83
CA ALA A 58 1.09 17.30 -10.26
C ALA A 58 1.60 16.47 -9.07
N ALA A 59 2.26 17.11 -8.11
CA ALA A 59 2.74 16.45 -6.88
C ALA A 59 1.58 15.89 -6.05
N GLN A 60 0.54 16.69 -5.82
CA GLN A 60 -0.66 16.26 -5.10
C GLN A 60 -1.35 15.07 -5.80
N LYS A 61 -1.51 15.15 -7.12
CA LYS A 61 -2.10 14.05 -7.90
C LYS A 61 -1.26 12.78 -7.84
N ALA A 62 0.07 12.91 -7.94
CA ALA A 62 0.96 11.75 -7.88
C ALA A 62 0.86 11.02 -6.53
N VAL A 63 0.82 11.77 -5.42
CA VAL A 63 0.66 11.20 -4.07
C VAL A 63 -0.72 10.56 -3.91
N ALA A 64 -1.79 11.25 -4.33
CA ALA A 64 -3.16 10.73 -4.26
C ALA A 64 -3.31 9.43 -5.07
N ASN A 65 -2.81 9.40 -6.30
CA ASN A 65 -2.85 8.21 -7.16
C ASN A 65 -2.08 7.03 -6.51
N LYS A 66 -0.93 7.32 -5.88
CA LYS A 66 -0.16 6.27 -5.20
C LYS A 66 -0.88 5.72 -3.98
N GLN A 67 -1.55 6.58 -3.22
CA GLN A 67 -2.38 6.15 -2.08
C GLN A 67 -3.55 5.27 -2.54
N GLU A 68 -4.23 5.65 -3.63
CA GLU A 68 -5.31 4.85 -4.22
C GLU A 68 -4.81 3.48 -4.73
N GLU A 69 -3.68 3.46 -5.43
CA GLU A 69 -3.02 2.23 -5.88
C GLU A 69 -2.73 1.30 -4.70
N ILE A 70 -2.13 1.84 -3.62
CA ILE A 70 -1.83 1.06 -2.41
C ILE A 70 -3.11 0.52 -1.77
N ALA A 71 -4.15 1.35 -1.63
CA ALA A 71 -5.43 0.92 -1.07
C ALA A 71 -6.04 -0.24 -1.89
N LYS A 72 -6.00 -0.14 -3.22
CA LYS A 72 -6.47 -1.20 -4.12
C LYS A 72 -5.68 -2.50 -3.96
N ILE A 73 -4.35 -2.42 -3.93
CA ILE A 73 -3.49 -3.60 -3.73
C ILE A 73 -3.80 -4.28 -2.38
N LEU A 74 -3.98 -3.48 -1.31
CA LEU A 74 -4.30 -4.02 0.01
C LEU A 74 -5.65 -4.73 0.02
N GLN A 75 -6.65 -4.16 -0.66
CA GLN A 75 -7.97 -4.77 -0.80
C GLN A 75 -7.92 -6.07 -1.61
N GLU A 76 -7.19 -6.09 -2.72
CA GLU A 76 -6.99 -7.28 -3.56
C GLU A 76 -6.26 -8.38 -2.78
N ASN A 77 -5.20 -8.03 -2.04
CA ASN A 77 -4.47 -8.96 -1.19
C ASN A 77 -5.34 -9.55 -0.08
N GLN A 78 -6.21 -8.73 0.54
CA GLN A 78 -7.13 -9.20 1.57
C GLN A 78 -8.16 -10.18 0.99
N LYS A 79 -8.68 -9.89 -0.20
CA LYS A 79 -9.60 -10.77 -0.90
C LYS A 79 -8.93 -12.10 -1.25
N ASP A 80 -7.74 -12.06 -1.88
CA ASP A 80 -6.99 -13.26 -2.25
C ASP A 80 -6.66 -14.13 -1.01
N LEU A 81 -6.28 -13.50 0.10
CA LEU A 81 -6.03 -14.19 1.35
C LEU A 81 -7.30 -14.88 1.87
N ASN A 82 -8.45 -14.18 1.88
CA ASN A 82 -9.71 -14.75 2.32
C ASN A 82 -10.15 -15.92 1.43
N ASP A 83 -9.99 -15.79 0.11
CA ASP A 83 -10.33 -16.85 -0.84
C ASP A 83 -9.47 -18.10 -0.60
N LYS A 84 -8.15 -17.93 -0.41
CA LYS A 84 -7.24 -19.02 -0.08
C LYS A 84 -7.54 -19.68 1.26
N ILE A 85 -7.87 -18.91 2.28
CA ILE A 85 -8.29 -19.44 3.58
C ILE A 85 -9.57 -20.26 3.42
N ASN A 86 -10.56 -19.76 2.69
CA ASN A 86 -11.82 -20.45 2.46
C ASN A 86 -11.62 -21.76 1.68
N GLU A 87 -10.78 -21.78 0.66
CA GLU A 87 -10.43 -22.99 -0.08
C GLU A 87 -9.74 -24.02 0.82
N PHE A 88 -8.81 -23.55 1.64
CA PHE A 88 -8.13 -24.40 2.61
C PHE A 88 -9.12 -25.01 3.62
N LEU A 89 -9.99 -24.17 4.21
CA LEU A 89 -10.99 -24.61 5.19
C LEU A 89 -11.96 -25.63 4.62
N LYS A 90 -12.39 -25.47 3.34
CA LYS A 90 -13.22 -26.47 2.65
C LYS A 90 -12.52 -27.83 2.54
N LYS A 91 -11.23 -27.86 2.19
CA LYS A 91 -10.45 -29.08 2.12
C LYS A 91 -10.27 -29.70 3.51
N TYR A 92 -9.89 -28.89 4.48
CA TYR A 92 -9.70 -29.31 5.86
C TYR A 92 -10.97 -29.90 6.47
N ALA A 93 -12.12 -29.23 6.31
CA ALA A 93 -13.42 -29.74 6.78
C ALA A 93 -13.74 -31.11 6.16
N LYS A 94 -13.51 -31.27 4.86
CA LYS A 94 -13.75 -32.51 4.14
C LYS A 94 -12.85 -33.65 4.63
N GLU A 95 -11.57 -33.36 4.87
CA GLU A 95 -10.59 -34.34 5.39
C GLU A 95 -10.89 -34.78 6.83
N LYS A 96 -11.41 -33.89 7.66
CA LYS A 96 -11.76 -34.13 9.06
C LYS A 96 -13.20 -34.62 9.27
N GLY A 97 -14.03 -34.63 8.23
CA GLY A 97 -15.44 -35.01 8.31
C GLY A 97 -16.31 -33.95 9.01
N TYR A 98 -15.95 -32.67 8.91
CA TYR A 98 -16.76 -31.58 9.47
C TYR A 98 -17.75 -31.07 8.44
N ASP A 99 -19.01 -30.93 8.84
CA ASP A 99 -20.06 -30.32 8.01
C ASP A 99 -19.97 -28.79 7.98
N MET A 100 -19.41 -28.19 9.04
CA MET A 100 -19.22 -26.75 9.14
C MET A 100 -18.00 -26.37 10.01
N ILE A 101 -17.43 -25.22 9.70
CA ILE A 101 -16.42 -24.56 10.53
C ILE A 101 -16.93 -23.15 10.83
N LEU A 102 -17.06 -22.82 12.12
CA LEU A 102 -17.58 -21.54 12.57
C LEU A 102 -16.43 -20.65 13.09
N ASN A 103 -16.55 -19.36 12.84
CA ASN A 103 -15.65 -18.39 13.46
C ASN A 103 -15.95 -18.30 14.96
N LYS A 104 -14.94 -18.55 15.80
CA LYS A 104 -15.08 -18.48 17.26
C LYS A 104 -15.62 -17.12 17.75
N ALA A 105 -15.24 -16.03 17.11
CA ALA A 105 -15.71 -14.69 17.44
C ALA A 105 -17.22 -14.49 17.16
N ALA A 106 -17.82 -15.33 16.32
CA ALA A 106 -19.24 -15.29 16.02
C ALA A 106 -20.09 -16.21 16.92
N THR A 107 -19.48 -16.89 17.91
CA THR A 107 -20.16 -17.79 18.84
C THR A 107 -20.17 -17.20 20.24
N PHE A 108 -21.30 -17.37 20.97
CA PHE A 108 -21.38 -16.96 22.39
C PHE A 108 -20.60 -17.89 23.30
N TYR A 109 -20.58 -19.18 22.98
CA TYR A 109 -19.85 -20.21 23.72
C TYR A 109 -19.50 -21.36 22.78
N ILE A 110 -18.32 -21.94 22.99
CA ILE A 110 -17.86 -23.15 22.33
C ILE A 110 -17.11 -23.99 23.37
N ASP A 111 -17.48 -25.26 23.48
CA ASP A 111 -16.74 -26.21 24.29
C ASP A 111 -15.31 -26.37 23.71
N PRO A 112 -14.25 -26.26 24.53
CA PRO A 112 -12.85 -26.37 24.07
C PRO A 112 -12.55 -27.60 23.21
N LYS A 113 -13.26 -28.70 23.39
CA LYS A 113 -13.09 -29.93 22.59
C LYS A 113 -13.45 -29.74 21.11
N TYR A 114 -14.24 -28.72 20.78
CA TYR A 114 -14.61 -28.38 19.41
C TYR A 114 -13.76 -27.25 18.81
N ASP A 115 -12.81 -26.68 19.59
CA ASP A 115 -11.93 -25.62 19.12
C ASP A 115 -10.76 -26.22 18.31
N VAL A 116 -10.89 -26.15 16.99
CA VAL A 116 -9.87 -26.63 16.04
C VAL A 116 -8.91 -25.53 15.57
N THR A 117 -8.95 -24.35 16.16
CA THR A 117 -8.19 -23.17 15.72
C THR A 117 -6.69 -23.46 15.61
N SER A 118 -6.10 -24.11 16.63
CA SER A 118 -4.66 -24.40 16.64
C SER A 118 -4.26 -25.38 15.52
N ASP A 119 -5.06 -26.43 15.28
CA ASP A 119 -4.82 -27.39 14.21
C ASP A 119 -4.96 -26.74 12.82
N VAL A 120 -6.00 -25.92 12.63
CA VAL A 120 -6.20 -25.15 11.40
C VAL A 120 -5.01 -24.24 11.11
N VAL A 121 -4.56 -23.46 12.11
CA VAL A 121 -3.43 -22.54 11.95
C VAL A 121 -2.15 -23.27 11.63
N GLU A 122 -1.87 -24.40 12.32
CA GLU A 122 -0.67 -25.21 12.06
C GLU A 122 -0.66 -25.77 10.64
N GLN A 123 -1.78 -26.36 10.19
CA GLN A 123 -1.87 -26.93 8.86
C GLN A 123 -1.89 -25.85 7.76
N LEU A 124 -2.53 -24.73 7.99
CA LEU A 124 -2.50 -23.58 7.10
C LEU A 124 -1.06 -23.07 6.91
N ASN A 125 -0.33 -22.88 8.01
CA ASN A 125 1.08 -22.47 7.96
C ASN A 125 1.95 -23.49 7.21
N LYS A 126 1.78 -24.78 7.43
CA LYS A 126 2.49 -25.83 6.68
C LYS A 126 2.19 -25.78 5.18
N ALA A 127 0.95 -25.53 4.81
CA ALA A 127 0.54 -25.41 3.41
C ALA A 127 1.15 -24.20 2.72
N TYR A 128 1.26 -23.07 3.41
CA TYR A 128 1.77 -21.82 2.84
C TYR A 128 3.28 -21.61 2.98
N THR A 129 3.95 -22.23 3.97
CA THR A 129 5.42 -22.18 4.07
C THR A 129 6.10 -22.92 2.89
N LYS A 130 5.40 -23.87 2.26
CA LYS A 130 5.88 -24.55 1.04
C LYS A 130 5.78 -23.69 -0.23
N VAL A 131 5.09 -22.54 -0.16
CA VAL A 131 4.83 -21.64 -1.29
C VAL A 131 5.55 -20.28 -1.09
N ALA A 132 6.61 -20.23 -0.30
CA ALA A 132 7.46 -19.05 -0.22
C ALA A 132 8.00 -18.72 -1.63
N PRO A 133 7.84 -17.51 -2.15
CA PRO A 133 8.30 -17.16 -3.49
C PRO A 133 9.80 -17.40 -3.58
N LYS A 134 10.23 -18.13 -4.62
CA LYS A 134 11.65 -18.19 -4.99
C LYS A 134 12.13 -16.76 -5.14
N LYS A 135 13.11 -16.36 -4.33
CA LYS A 135 13.84 -15.11 -4.53
C LYS A 135 14.42 -15.19 -5.93
N GLU A 136 13.88 -14.42 -6.85
CA GLU A 136 14.58 -14.14 -8.10
C GLU A 136 15.87 -13.41 -7.75
N LYS A 137 16.97 -13.97 -8.25
CA LYS A 137 18.33 -13.43 -8.10
C LYS A 137 18.51 -12.21 -8.98
#